data_9f9254f4dcc280369fc18b7c0c05388a
#
_entry.id   9f9254f4dcc280369fc18b7c0c05388a
#
_cell.length_a   1.000
_cell.length_b   1.000
_cell.length_c   1.000
_cell.angle_alpha   90.00
_cell.angle_beta   90.00
_cell.angle_gamma   90.00
#
_symmetry.space_group_name_H-M   'P 1'
#
loop_
_entity.id
_entity.type
_entity.pdbx_description
1 polymer ?
#
loop_
_entity_poly.entity_id
_entity_poly.type
_entity_poly.pdbx_seq_one_letter_code
_entity_poly.pdbx_strand_id
1 'polypeptide(L)'
;MGEGVKHLKVGQRLIGSSKDFGGFAEKIVANAMMVLPITDDVPNTDAANLMCAHGTAHHALKQRARLKKGETLVVLGAAGGTGIAAVQIGKAMGARVIAACSSQEKLEMAKENGADELINYSDENLKDRIKELTKGKGADVVYDPVGGEAFAACSRSMARNGRLLVVGFASGSIPELPVNLTLVKEYSVIGVFWGSFVMHEPMIFMQNMQELFAWYREGAVRLQTDEVFPLSRTQDALAKVMNREVKGKVVVVPDALLD
;
A
#
# COMPACT_ATOMS: atom_id res chain seq x y z
N MET A 1 4.05 -31.40 -2.34
CA MET A 1 3.11 -30.84 -1.33
C MET A 1 3.41 -31.48 0.01
N GLY A 2 3.21 -30.71 1.11
CA GLY A 2 3.34 -31.26 2.46
C GLY A 2 2.20 -32.22 2.80
N GLU A 3 2.44 -33.05 3.82
CA GLU A 3 1.44 -34.00 4.32
C GLU A 3 0.24 -33.22 4.91
N GLY A 4 -0.99 -33.68 4.64
CA GLY A 4 -2.22 -33.08 5.13
C GLY A 4 -2.77 -31.91 4.28
N VAL A 5 -2.06 -31.41 3.27
CA VAL A 5 -2.56 -30.36 2.37
C VAL A 5 -3.55 -30.96 1.36
N LYS A 6 -4.86 -30.69 1.56
CA LYS A 6 -5.95 -31.25 0.73
C LYS A 6 -6.62 -30.23 -0.18
N HIS A 7 -6.45 -28.94 0.07
CA HIS A 7 -7.15 -27.86 -0.63
C HIS A 7 -6.35 -27.25 -1.79
N LEU A 8 -5.11 -27.68 -2.00
CA LEU A 8 -4.24 -27.27 -3.10
C LEU A 8 -3.88 -28.47 -3.99
N LYS A 9 -3.46 -28.20 -5.23
CA LYS A 9 -3.05 -29.22 -6.20
C LYS A 9 -1.63 -28.91 -6.71
N VAL A 10 -0.87 -29.98 -7.04
CA VAL A 10 0.43 -29.82 -7.73
C VAL A 10 0.20 -29.19 -9.10
N GLY A 11 1.05 -28.24 -9.48
CA GLY A 11 0.92 -27.45 -10.71
C GLY A 11 -0.05 -26.27 -10.63
N GLN A 12 -0.74 -26.07 -9.50
CA GLN A 12 -1.62 -24.94 -9.31
C GLN A 12 -0.82 -23.66 -9.12
N ARG A 13 -1.23 -22.57 -9.79
CA ARG A 13 -0.65 -21.24 -9.60
C ARG A 13 -1.12 -20.64 -8.28
N LEU A 14 -0.18 -20.15 -7.50
CA LEU A 14 -0.43 -19.64 -6.15
C LEU A 14 0.26 -18.28 -5.95
N ILE A 15 -0.36 -17.43 -5.13
CA ILE A 15 0.27 -16.24 -4.54
C ILE A 15 0.39 -16.46 -3.03
N GLY A 16 1.49 -16.03 -2.44
CA GLY A 16 1.70 -16.16 -1.02
C GLY A 16 3.03 -15.57 -0.56
N SER A 17 3.28 -15.65 0.74
CA SER A 17 4.59 -15.32 1.30
C SER A 17 5.12 -16.49 2.14
N SER A 18 6.43 -16.64 2.18
CA SER A 18 7.05 -17.56 3.13
C SER A 18 7.13 -16.93 4.52
N LYS A 19 7.14 -17.77 5.54
CA LYS A 19 7.29 -17.33 6.94
C LYS A 19 8.62 -16.61 7.17
N ASP A 20 9.66 -17.01 6.44
CA ASP A 20 11.06 -16.62 6.69
C ASP A 20 11.61 -15.67 5.62
N PHE A 21 10.77 -14.92 4.91
CA PHE A 21 11.16 -13.93 3.90
C PHE A 21 12.06 -14.45 2.75
N GLY A 22 12.06 -15.73 2.45
CA GLY A 22 12.93 -16.37 1.43
C GLY A 22 12.39 -16.28 -0.01
N GLY A 23 11.73 -15.16 -0.41
CA GLY A 23 11.08 -15.02 -1.72
C GLY A 23 12.04 -14.86 -2.91
N PHE A 24 13.28 -14.44 -2.69
CA PHE A 24 14.31 -14.37 -3.74
C PHE A 24 14.95 -15.76 -3.95
N ALA A 25 14.18 -16.70 -4.43
CA ALA A 25 14.58 -18.08 -4.67
C ALA A 25 13.70 -18.72 -5.73
N GLU A 26 14.27 -19.70 -6.46
CA GLU A 26 13.50 -20.51 -7.42
C GLU A 26 12.41 -21.36 -6.75
N LYS A 27 12.65 -21.75 -5.50
CA LYS A 27 11.74 -22.60 -4.72
C LYS A 27 11.70 -22.13 -3.27
N ILE A 28 10.50 -22.09 -2.71
CA ILE A 28 10.27 -21.75 -1.31
C ILE A 28 9.38 -22.78 -0.63
N VAL A 29 9.50 -22.90 0.69
CA VAL A 29 8.53 -23.61 1.52
C VAL A 29 7.60 -22.58 2.14
N ALA A 30 6.30 -22.74 1.89
CA ALA A 30 5.29 -21.83 2.43
C ALA A 30 4.22 -22.63 3.21
N ASN A 31 3.62 -21.97 4.21
CA ASN A 31 2.45 -22.54 4.89
C ASN A 31 1.26 -22.54 3.92
N ALA A 32 0.63 -23.70 3.74
CA ALA A 32 -0.52 -23.85 2.84
C ALA A 32 -1.71 -22.95 3.18
N MET A 33 -1.82 -22.48 4.42
CA MET A 33 -2.85 -21.50 4.84
C MET A 33 -2.51 -20.05 4.48
N MET A 34 -1.26 -19.79 4.06
CA MET A 34 -0.78 -18.44 3.71
C MET A 34 -0.59 -18.26 2.20
N VAL A 35 -1.07 -19.21 1.41
CA VAL A 35 -1.04 -19.16 -0.05
C VAL A 35 -2.46 -19.25 -0.61
N LEU A 36 -2.69 -18.52 -1.69
CA LEU A 36 -3.98 -18.41 -2.36
C LEU A 36 -3.87 -18.85 -3.81
N PRO A 37 -4.81 -19.67 -4.32
CA PRO A 37 -4.90 -19.91 -5.75
C PRO A 37 -5.15 -18.61 -6.51
N ILE A 38 -4.45 -18.44 -7.62
CA ILE A 38 -4.70 -17.39 -8.60
C ILE A 38 -5.15 -18.00 -9.92
N THR A 39 -5.98 -17.28 -10.64
CA THR A 39 -6.51 -17.69 -11.94
C THR A 39 -5.53 -17.31 -13.06
N ASP A 40 -5.66 -17.93 -14.23
CA ASP A 40 -4.71 -17.78 -15.34
C ASP A 40 -4.78 -16.39 -16.00
N ASP A 41 -5.85 -15.64 -15.77
CA ASP A 41 -6.02 -14.27 -16.23
C ASP A 41 -5.15 -13.24 -15.49
N VAL A 42 -4.50 -13.64 -14.38
CA VAL A 42 -3.59 -12.74 -13.62
C VAL A 42 -2.13 -13.08 -13.94
N PRO A 43 -1.35 -12.19 -14.57
CA PRO A 43 0.08 -12.39 -14.80
C PRO A 43 0.85 -12.62 -13.49
N ASN A 44 1.93 -13.39 -13.53
CA ASN A 44 2.75 -13.67 -12.33
C ASN A 44 3.35 -12.40 -11.71
N THR A 45 3.79 -11.46 -12.55
CA THR A 45 4.33 -10.15 -12.13
C THR A 45 3.28 -9.34 -11.37
N ASP A 46 2.04 -9.36 -11.85
CA ASP A 46 0.94 -8.64 -11.22
C ASP A 46 0.53 -9.32 -9.91
N ALA A 47 0.40 -10.64 -9.91
CA ALA A 47 0.12 -11.39 -8.70
C ALA A 47 1.14 -11.10 -7.60
N ALA A 48 2.44 -11.13 -7.92
CA ALA A 48 3.51 -10.84 -6.96
C ALA A 48 3.41 -9.42 -6.37
N ASN A 49 2.97 -8.45 -7.16
CA ASN A 49 2.83 -7.05 -6.74
C ASN A 49 1.56 -6.78 -5.91
N LEU A 50 0.47 -7.51 -6.18
CA LEU A 50 -0.84 -7.25 -5.58
C LEU A 50 -0.86 -7.49 -4.07
N MET A 51 -0.30 -8.61 -3.61
CA MET A 51 -0.55 -9.11 -2.27
C MET A 51 -0.06 -8.17 -1.17
N CYS A 52 1.21 -7.75 -1.20
CA CYS A 52 1.79 -7.00 -0.09
C CYS A 52 1.32 -5.54 -0.08
N ALA A 53 1.53 -4.81 -1.18
CA ALA A 53 1.25 -3.38 -1.23
C ALA A 53 -0.25 -3.09 -1.18
N HIS A 54 -1.04 -3.75 -2.03
CA HIS A 54 -2.48 -3.55 -2.06
C HIS A 54 -3.16 -4.22 -0.87
N GLY A 55 -2.69 -5.39 -0.41
CA GLY A 55 -3.19 -6.01 0.82
C GLY A 55 -2.98 -5.13 2.05
N THR A 56 -1.82 -4.48 2.17
CA THR A 56 -1.55 -3.51 3.25
C THR A 56 -2.49 -2.31 3.17
N ALA A 57 -2.60 -1.68 1.99
CA ALA A 57 -3.46 -0.51 1.81
C ALA A 57 -4.94 -0.86 2.01
N HIS A 58 -5.39 -2.01 1.53
CA HIS A 58 -6.76 -2.49 1.72
C HIS A 58 -7.08 -2.70 3.20
N HIS A 59 -6.23 -3.43 3.92
CA HIS A 59 -6.39 -3.62 5.37
C HIS A 59 -6.40 -2.29 6.12
N ALA A 60 -5.47 -1.40 5.79
CA ALA A 60 -5.38 -0.07 6.39
C ALA A 60 -6.67 0.74 6.22
N LEU A 61 -7.19 0.81 5.01
CA LEU A 61 -8.35 1.64 4.70
C LEU A 61 -9.67 0.98 5.12
N LYS A 62 -9.82 -0.33 4.89
CA LYS A 62 -11.08 -1.03 5.18
C LYS A 62 -11.24 -1.38 6.65
N GLN A 63 -10.29 -2.11 7.26
CA GLN A 63 -10.43 -2.56 8.64
C GLN A 63 -9.97 -1.52 9.66
N ARG A 64 -8.78 -0.91 9.43
CA ARG A 64 -8.20 0.00 10.41
C ARG A 64 -8.85 1.38 10.41
N ALA A 65 -8.94 2.03 9.25
CA ALA A 65 -9.59 3.33 9.12
C ALA A 65 -11.11 3.25 9.05
N ARG A 66 -11.67 2.14 8.58
CA ARG A 66 -13.10 2.05 8.23
C ARG A 66 -13.52 3.22 7.34
N LEU A 67 -12.73 3.42 6.27
CA LEU A 67 -12.94 4.50 5.30
C LEU A 67 -14.34 4.42 4.70
N LYS A 68 -15.01 5.56 4.65
CA LYS A 68 -16.38 5.66 4.11
C LYS A 68 -16.38 6.43 2.79
N LYS A 69 -17.34 6.11 1.95
CA LYS A 69 -17.60 6.87 0.71
C LYS A 69 -17.80 8.36 1.03
N GLY A 70 -17.13 9.22 0.27
CA GLY A 70 -17.20 10.68 0.40
C GLY A 70 -16.27 11.28 1.45
N GLU A 71 -15.56 10.47 2.25
CA GLU A 71 -14.51 10.97 3.14
C GLU A 71 -13.28 11.44 2.35
N THR A 72 -12.54 12.39 2.91
CA THR A 72 -11.28 12.87 2.35
C THR A 72 -10.12 12.03 2.89
N LEU A 73 -9.45 11.31 1.98
CA LEU A 73 -8.24 10.53 2.23
C LEU A 73 -7.02 11.29 1.73
N VAL A 74 -6.09 11.61 2.62
CA VAL A 74 -4.75 12.10 2.25
C VAL A 74 -3.78 10.92 2.22
N VAL A 75 -3.05 10.76 1.12
CA VAL A 75 -2.04 9.70 0.95
C VAL A 75 -0.67 10.35 0.87
N LEU A 76 0.19 10.11 1.86
CA LEU A 76 1.60 10.51 1.83
C LEU A 76 2.41 9.51 0.99
N GLY A 77 3.41 10.01 0.27
CA GLY A 77 4.21 9.17 -0.62
C GLY A 77 3.38 8.45 -1.68
N ALA A 78 2.38 9.13 -2.23
CA ALA A 78 1.33 8.58 -3.07
C ALA A 78 1.82 7.93 -4.38
N ALA A 79 3.05 8.19 -4.80
CA ALA A 79 3.69 7.55 -5.97
C ALA A 79 4.51 6.30 -5.62
N GLY A 80 4.71 6.01 -4.34
CA GLY A 80 5.36 4.76 -3.91
C GLY A 80 4.41 3.56 -4.04
N GLY A 81 4.94 2.33 -4.03
CA GLY A 81 4.13 1.14 -4.28
C GLY A 81 2.92 0.97 -3.34
N THR A 82 3.05 1.28 -2.05
CA THR A 82 1.91 1.26 -1.11
C THR A 82 1.05 2.51 -1.21
N GLY A 83 1.63 3.65 -1.62
CA GLY A 83 0.91 4.90 -1.84
C GLY A 83 -0.03 4.82 -3.04
N ILE A 84 0.46 4.34 -4.20
CA ILE A 84 -0.37 4.07 -5.38
C ILE A 84 -1.52 3.13 -5.02
N ALA A 85 -1.23 2.04 -4.30
CA ALA A 85 -2.26 1.12 -3.85
C ALA A 85 -3.33 1.82 -2.98
N ALA A 86 -2.91 2.70 -2.06
CA ALA A 86 -3.84 3.45 -1.21
C ALA A 86 -4.68 4.46 -2.01
N VAL A 87 -4.10 5.10 -3.04
CA VAL A 87 -4.84 5.99 -3.95
C VAL A 87 -5.93 5.20 -4.67
N GLN A 88 -5.57 4.11 -5.35
CA GLN A 88 -6.51 3.30 -6.13
C GLN A 88 -7.61 2.71 -5.25
N ILE A 89 -7.26 2.12 -4.11
CA ILE A 89 -8.22 1.51 -3.18
C ILE A 89 -9.12 2.59 -2.56
N GLY A 90 -8.57 3.75 -2.19
CA GLY A 90 -9.36 4.88 -1.71
C GLY A 90 -10.40 5.31 -2.74
N LYS A 91 -10.04 5.37 -4.01
CA LYS A 91 -10.98 5.65 -5.12
C LYS A 91 -12.02 4.55 -5.29
N ALA A 92 -11.62 3.28 -5.28
CA ALA A 92 -12.55 2.15 -5.36
C ALA A 92 -13.57 2.15 -4.21
N MET A 93 -13.16 2.58 -3.02
CA MET A 93 -14.05 2.77 -1.86
C MET A 93 -14.88 4.06 -1.92
N GLY A 94 -14.70 4.90 -2.95
CA GLY A 94 -15.46 6.14 -3.15
C GLY A 94 -15.01 7.33 -2.32
N ALA A 95 -13.77 7.35 -1.84
CA ALA A 95 -13.18 8.49 -1.16
C ALA A 95 -12.77 9.59 -2.16
N ARG A 96 -12.70 10.83 -1.66
CA ARG A 96 -11.97 11.91 -2.30
C ARG A 96 -10.50 11.80 -1.90
N VAL A 97 -9.61 11.59 -2.85
CA VAL A 97 -8.20 11.30 -2.60
C VAL A 97 -7.32 12.50 -2.89
N ILE A 98 -6.57 12.97 -1.89
CA ILE A 98 -5.52 13.98 -1.99
C ILE A 98 -4.17 13.26 -1.93
N ALA A 99 -3.42 13.30 -3.02
CA ALA A 99 -2.09 12.73 -3.08
C ALA A 99 -1.04 13.75 -2.68
N ALA A 100 -0.12 13.38 -1.79
CA ALA A 100 0.99 14.22 -1.35
C ALA A 100 2.33 13.56 -1.68
N CYS A 101 3.15 14.23 -2.50
CA CYS A 101 4.45 13.77 -2.95
C CYS A 101 5.51 14.89 -2.87
N SER A 102 6.78 14.53 -3.12
CA SER A 102 7.93 15.45 -3.08
C SER A 102 8.37 15.97 -4.44
N SER A 103 7.68 15.61 -5.53
CA SER A 103 7.99 16.13 -6.87
C SER A 103 6.77 16.08 -7.78
N GLN A 104 6.78 16.93 -8.81
CA GLN A 104 5.71 17.02 -9.81
C GLN A 104 5.53 15.69 -10.57
N GLU A 105 6.60 15.05 -10.98
CA GLU A 105 6.57 13.74 -11.66
C GLU A 105 5.81 12.68 -10.83
N LYS A 106 6.08 12.62 -9.52
CA LYS A 106 5.38 11.70 -8.59
C LYS A 106 3.91 12.04 -8.42
N LEU A 107 3.56 13.31 -8.49
CA LEU A 107 2.16 13.75 -8.42
C LEU A 107 1.40 13.36 -9.69
N GLU A 108 2.02 13.46 -10.86
CA GLU A 108 1.42 13.01 -12.11
C GLU A 108 1.11 11.51 -12.08
N MET A 109 2.05 10.68 -11.59
CA MET A 109 1.79 9.26 -11.36
C MET A 109 0.60 9.02 -10.43
N ALA A 110 0.51 9.76 -9.32
CA ALA A 110 -0.61 9.63 -8.39
C ALA A 110 -1.94 10.05 -9.04
N LYS A 111 -1.93 11.08 -9.87
CA LYS A 111 -3.09 11.54 -10.64
C LYS A 111 -3.57 10.49 -11.64
N GLU A 112 -2.67 9.89 -12.41
CA GLU A 112 -2.96 8.80 -13.34
C GLU A 112 -3.57 7.58 -12.64
N ASN A 113 -3.23 7.38 -11.36
CA ASN A 113 -3.76 6.33 -10.50
C ASN A 113 -5.04 6.73 -9.75
N GLY A 114 -5.62 7.90 -10.06
CA GLY A 114 -6.95 8.29 -9.62
C GLY A 114 -7.00 9.31 -8.48
N ALA A 115 -5.89 9.96 -8.10
CA ALA A 115 -5.94 11.04 -7.13
C ALA A 115 -6.75 12.22 -7.69
N ASP A 116 -7.65 12.78 -6.86
CA ASP A 116 -8.48 13.93 -7.22
C ASP A 116 -7.70 15.24 -7.13
N GLU A 117 -6.82 15.34 -6.14
CA GLU A 117 -6.04 16.54 -5.84
C GLU A 117 -4.61 16.19 -5.44
N LEU A 118 -3.73 17.16 -5.63
CA LEU A 118 -2.29 16.97 -5.54
C LEU A 118 -1.67 18.03 -4.62
N ILE A 119 -0.67 17.62 -3.81
CA ILE A 119 0.13 18.52 -2.98
C ILE A 119 1.61 18.18 -3.17
N ASN A 120 2.40 19.15 -3.64
CA ASN A 120 3.85 19.04 -3.62
C ASN A 120 4.40 19.60 -2.30
N TYR A 121 4.63 18.72 -1.33
CA TYR A 121 5.10 19.18 -0.01
C TYR A 121 6.57 19.62 0.03
N SER A 122 7.30 19.58 -1.10
CA SER A 122 8.62 20.23 -1.22
C SER A 122 8.49 21.72 -1.48
N ASP A 123 7.40 22.16 -2.12
CA ASP A 123 7.18 23.53 -2.55
C ASP A 123 6.04 24.21 -1.76
N GLU A 124 5.14 23.42 -1.17
CA GLU A 124 3.94 23.87 -0.48
C GLU A 124 3.94 23.45 0.99
N ASN A 125 3.31 24.24 1.85
CA ASN A 125 3.07 23.85 3.23
C ASN A 125 1.94 22.80 3.28
N LEU A 126 2.30 21.55 3.54
CA LEU A 126 1.39 20.39 3.54
C LEU A 126 0.15 20.61 4.43
N LYS A 127 0.35 21.13 5.65
CA LYS A 127 -0.74 21.38 6.61
C LYS A 127 -1.74 22.40 6.06
N ASP A 128 -1.24 23.51 5.51
CA ASP A 128 -2.07 24.61 5.07
C ASP A 128 -2.82 24.23 3.78
N ARG A 129 -2.16 23.50 2.86
CA ARG A 129 -2.80 22.95 1.66
C ARG A 129 -3.90 21.94 1.97
N ILE A 130 -3.67 21.03 2.92
CA ILE A 130 -4.75 20.10 3.35
C ILE A 130 -5.95 20.89 3.87
N LYS A 131 -5.73 21.93 4.70
CA LYS A 131 -6.80 22.75 5.23
C LYS A 131 -7.53 23.53 4.14
N GLU A 132 -6.81 24.11 3.19
CA GLU A 132 -7.39 24.82 2.05
C GLU A 132 -8.29 23.91 1.22
N LEU A 133 -7.75 22.75 0.77
CA LEU A 133 -8.47 21.77 -0.04
C LEU A 133 -9.70 21.20 0.68
N THR A 134 -9.66 21.13 2.01
CA THR A 134 -10.78 20.66 2.84
C THR A 134 -11.65 21.78 3.42
N LYS A 135 -11.47 23.02 2.97
CA LYS A 135 -12.20 24.21 3.45
C LYS A 135 -12.17 24.34 4.98
N GLY A 136 -11.00 24.05 5.57
CA GLY A 136 -10.76 24.11 7.02
C GLY A 136 -11.18 22.88 7.81
N LYS A 137 -11.93 21.93 7.23
CA LYS A 137 -12.38 20.69 7.91
C LYS A 137 -11.21 19.81 8.32
N GLY A 138 -10.19 19.66 7.48
CA GLY A 138 -9.09 18.72 7.63
C GLY A 138 -9.36 17.35 6.98
N ALA A 139 -8.37 16.45 7.06
CA ALA A 139 -8.43 15.10 6.49
C ALA A 139 -9.23 14.15 7.38
N ASP A 140 -10.17 13.41 6.80
CA ASP A 140 -10.91 12.37 7.51
C ASP A 140 -10.01 11.13 7.76
N VAL A 141 -9.18 10.77 6.77
CA VAL A 141 -8.17 9.72 6.88
C VAL A 141 -6.85 10.20 6.31
N VAL A 142 -5.75 9.87 6.97
CA VAL A 142 -4.40 10.00 6.44
C VAL A 142 -3.77 8.62 6.37
N TYR A 143 -3.24 8.25 5.21
CA TYR A 143 -2.43 7.06 5.01
C TYR A 143 -0.95 7.45 4.99
N ASP A 144 -0.21 7.11 6.03
CA ASP A 144 1.19 7.53 6.20
C ASP A 144 2.19 6.37 6.20
N PRO A 145 2.84 6.09 5.06
CA PRO A 145 3.98 5.20 4.96
C PRO A 145 5.33 5.94 5.08
N VAL A 146 5.32 7.26 5.30
CA VAL A 146 6.50 8.14 5.21
C VAL A 146 7.07 8.49 6.58
N GLY A 147 6.22 8.93 7.51
CA GLY A 147 6.63 9.43 8.82
C GLY A 147 7.28 10.82 8.77
N GLY A 148 8.16 11.11 9.74
CA GLY A 148 8.93 12.36 9.80
C GLY A 148 8.06 13.62 9.87
N GLU A 149 8.49 14.69 9.21
CA GLU A 149 7.82 16.00 9.23
C GLU A 149 6.42 15.97 8.58
N ALA A 150 6.22 15.12 7.56
CA ALA A 150 4.92 14.97 6.91
C ALA A 150 3.85 14.45 7.88
N PHE A 151 4.20 13.51 8.77
CA PHE A 151 3.34 13.06 9.86
C PHE A 151 2.91 14.22 10.76
N ALA A 152 3.88 15.06 11.18
CA ALA A 152 3.61 16.21 12.07
C ALA A 152 2.67 17.23 11.40
N ALA A 153 2.83 17.48 10.11
CA ALA A 153 1.95 18.36 9.34
C ALA A 153 0.52 17.79 9.25
N CYS A 154 0.38 16.49 8.92
CA CYS A 154 -0.90 15.80 8.87
C CYS A 154 -1.60 15.78 10.23
N SER A 155 -0.87 15.49 11.31
CA SER A 155 -1.38 15.49 12.68
C SER A 155 -2.08 16.82 13.04
N ARG A 156 -1.57 17.96 12.50
CA ARG A 156 -2.15 19.29 12.71
C ARG A 156 -3.28 19.65 11.74
N SER A 157 -3.55 18.81 10.75
CA SER A 157 -4.59 19.00 9.72
C SER A 157 -5.65 17.91 9.68
N MET A 158 -5.76 17.11 10.73
CA MET A 158 -6.83 16.11 10.87
C MET A 158 -8.20 16.75 11.07
N ALA A 159 -9.22 16.14 10.50
CA ALA A 159 -10.60 16.44 10.83
C ALA A 159 -10.98 15.87 12.21
N ARG A 160 -12.06 16.38 12.80
CA ARG A 160 -12.68 15.77 13.99
C ARG A 160 -13.09 14.33 13.68
N ASN A 161 -12.81 13.39 14.59
CA ASN A 161 -12.98 11.95 14.41
C ASN A 161 -12.14 11.37 13.24
N GLY A 162 -11.13 12.10 12.79
CA GLY A 162 -10.19 11.62 11.77
C GLY A 162 -9.34 10.44 12.24
N ARG A 163 -8.71 9.75 11.30
CA ARG A 163 -7.84 8.59 11.56
C ARG A 163 -6.53 8.78 10.82
N LEU A 164 -5.44 8.91 11.56
CA LEU A 164 -4.09 8.95 11.03
C LEU A 164 -3.50 7.54 11.12
N LEU A 165 -3.25 6.91 9.97
CA LEU A 165 -2.75 5.55 9.88
C LEU A 165 -1.24 5.55 9.80
N VAL A 166 -0.58 4.92 10.77
CA VAL A 166 0.88 4.71 10.77
C VAL A 166 1.16 3.40 10.06
N VAL A 167 1.70 3.48 8.84
CA VAL A 167 1.95 2.32 7.97
C VAL A 167 3.44 2.04 7.84
N GLY A 168 4.29 3.07 7.89
CA GLY A 168 5.73 2.92 7.75
C GLY A 168 6.50 4.22 7.97
N PHE A 169 7.81 4.15 7.78
CA PHE A 169 8.76 5.24 8.06
C PHE A 169 9.78 5.39 6.93
N ALA A 170 9.30 5.49 5.67
CA ALA A 170 10.17 5.57 4.49
C ALA A 170 11.07 6.82 4.47
N SER A 171 10.78 7.85 5.27
CA SER A 171 11.69 8.98 5.49
C SER A 171 12.97 8.59 6.25
N GLY A 172 12.94 7.45 6.97
CA GLY A 172 13.99 7.03 7.91
C GLY A 172 13.85 7.61 9.31
N SER A 173 12.81 8.45 9.55
CA SER A 173 12.57 9.08 10.84
C SER A 173 11.23 8.63 11.42
N ILE A 174 11.25 8.10 12.65
CA ILE A 174 10.05 7.78 13.42
C ILE A 174 9.57 9.08 14.06
N PRO A 175 8.33 9.54 13.76
CA PRO A 175 7.83 10.79 14.28
C PRO A 175 7.43 10.68 15.76
N GLU A 176 7.57 11.79 16.47
CA GLU A 176 6.99 11.97 17.79
C GLU A 176 5.58 12.58 17.68
N LEU A 177 4.64 12.05 18.45
CA LEU A 177 3.29 12.57 18.51
C LEU A 177 3.10 13.41 19.78
N PRO A 178 2.88 14.72 19.69
CA PRO A 178 2.35 15.51 20.82
C PRO A 178 0.92 15.03 21.13
N VAL A 179 0.76 14.21 22.16
CA VAL A 179 -0.50 13.50 22.46
C VAL A 179 -1.68 14.45 22.71
N ASN A 180 -1.40 15.68 23.21
CA ASN A 180 -2.41 16.72 23.37
C ASN A 180 -3.16 17.07 22.07
N LEU A 181 -2.55 16.84 20.90
CA LEU A 181 -3.22 17.08 19.61
C LEU A 181 -4.41 16.13 19.40
N THR A 182 -4.31 14.89 19.87
CA THR A 182 -5.42 13.94 19.78
C THR A 182 -6.60 14.38 20.63
N LEU A 183 -6.33 14.95 21.82
CA LEU A 183 -7.35 15.51 22.70
C LEU A 183 -8.04 16.72 22.06
N VAL A 184 -7.25 17.72 21.63
CA VAL A 184 -7.78 19.01 21.14
C VAL A 184 -8.53 18.88 19.82
N LYS A 185 -8.11 17.94 18.96
CA LYS A 185 -8.69 17.74 17.62
C LYS A 185 -9.62 16.53 17.53
N GLU A 186 -9.73 15.76 18.59
CA GLU A 186 -10.57 14.54 18.65
C GLU A 186 -10.33 13.59 17.46
N TYR A 187 -9.06 13.21 17.20
CA TYR A 187 -8.72 12.23 16.17
C TYR A 187 -7.94 11.04 16.75
N SER A 188 -7.86 9.95 16.00
CA SER A 188 -7.15 8.72 16.39
C SER A 188 -5.87 8.53 15.58
N VAL A 189 -4.81 8.04 16.24
CA VAL A 189 -3.62 7.50 15.57
C VAL A 189 -3.68 5.99 15.63
N ILE A 190 -3.58 5.32 14.48
CA ILE A 190 -3.86 3.89 14.36
C ILE A 190 -2.69 3.21 13.65
N GLY A 191 -2.06 2.24 14.34
CA GLY A 191 -1.02 1.40 13.73
C GLY A 191 -1.59 0.42 12.71
N VAL A 192 -0.85 0.19 11.64
CA VAL A 192 -1.17 -0.78 10.59
C VAL A 192 -0.01 -1.76 10.46
N PHE A 193 -0.24 -3.01 10.85
CA PHE A 193 0.74 -4.07 10.68
C PHE A 193 0.10 -5.26 9.94
N TRP A 194 0.17 -5.19 8.61
CA TRP A 194 -0.45 -6.17 7.71
C TRP A 194 0.04 -7.60 7.94
N GLY A 195 1.34 -7.80 8.19
CA GLY A 195 1.88 -9.14 8.48
C GLY A 195 1.25 -9.80 9.70
N SER A 196 1.03 -9.05 10.78
CA SER A 196 0.30 -9.53 11.96
C SER A 196 -1.16 -9.84 11.64
N PHE A 197 -1.83 -8.96 10.89
CA PHE A 197 -3.22 -9.18 10.45
C PHE A 197 -3.39 -10.49 9.68
N VAL A 198 -2.52 -10.77 8.71
CA VAL A 198 -2.58 -12.01 7.91
C VAL A 198 -2.48 -13.26 8.79
N MET A 199 -1.64 -13.21 9.83
CA MET A 199 -1.47 -14.34 10.74
C MET A 199 -2.65 -14.55 11.69
N HIS A 200 -3.27 -13.47 12.17
CA HIS A 200 -4.31 -13.55 13.19
C HIS A 200 -5.72 -13.60 12.60
N GLU A 201 -5.92 -13.07 11.41
CA GLU A 201 -7.23 -12.96 10.76
C GLU A 201 -7.23 -13.53 9.32
N PRO A 202 -6.77 -14.80 9.12
CA PRO A 202 -6.56 -15.36 7.79
C PRO A 202 -7.84 -15.41 6.93
N MET A 203 -9.01 -15.61 7.54
CA MET A 203 -10.28 -15.62 6.80
C MET A 203 -10.64 -14.24 6.25
N ILE A 204 -10.38 -13.17 7.01
CA ILE A 204 -10.63 -11.79 6.56
C ILE A 204 -9.59 -11.43 5.48
N PHE A 205 -8.34 -11.86 5.66
CA PHE A 205 -7.31 -11.71 4.63
C PHE A 205 -7.74 -12.36 3.30
N MET A 206 -8.27 -13.58 3.33
CA MET A 206 -8.79 -14.27 2.14
C MET A 206 -9.89 -13.46 1.44
N GLN A 207 -10.85 -12.94 2.21
CA GLN A 207 -11.93 -12.08 1.68
C GLN A 207 -11.38 -10.79 1.07
N ASN A 208 -10.42 -10.16 1.72
CA ASN A 208 -9.76 -8.95 1.20
C ASN A 208 -9.05 -9.24 -0.14
N MET A 209 -8.36 -10.37 -0.25
CA MET A 209 -7.70 -10.75 -1.51
C MET A 209 -8.70 -11.02 -2.63
N GLN A 210 -9.83 -11.67 -2.33
CA GLN A 210 -10.91 -11.88 -3.32
C GLN A 210 -11.47 -10.54 -3.84
N GLU A 211 -11.69 -9.57 -2.96
CA GLU A 211 -12.14 -8.23 -3.35
C GLU A 211 -11.09 -7.49 -4.18
N LEU A 212 -9.81 -7.57 -3.80
CA LEU A 212 -8.71 -6.99 -4.56
C LEU A 212 -8.59 -7.59 -5.97
N PHE A 213 -8.74 -8.91 -6.11
CA PHE A 213 -8.76 -9.56 -7.42
C PHE A 213 -10.00 -9.15 -8.25
N ALA A 214 -11.15 -8.93 -7.63
CA ALA A 214 -12.32 -8.40 -8.31
C ALA A 214 -12.04 -6.99 -8.85
N TRP A 215 -11.53 -6.09 -8.03
CA TRP A 215 -11.16 -4.73 -8.43
C TRP A 215 -10.05 -4.69 -9.49
N TYR A 216 -9.11 -5.64 -9.45
CA TYR A 216 -8.10 -5.79 -10.49
C TYR A 216 -8.75 -6.14 -11.85
N ARG A 217 -9.66 -7.10 -11.89
CA ARG A 217 -10.40 -7.48 -13.11
C ARG A 217 -11.29 -6.39 -13.65
N GLU A 218 -11.88 -5.59 -12.77
CA GLU A 218 -12.70 -4.41 -13.11
C GLU A 218 -11.85 -3.20 -13.56
N GLY A 219 -10.52 -3.28 -13.43
CA GLY A 219 -9.59 -2.19 -13.75
C GLY A 219 -9.59 -1.04 -12.73
N ALA A 220 -10.25 -1.20 -11.58
CA ALA A 220 -10.22 -0.24 -10.48
C ALA A 220 -8.87 -0.26 -9.74
N VAL A 221 -8.21 -1.42 -9.71
CA VAL A 221 -6.83 -1.59 -9.25
C VAL A 221 -5.97 -1.98 -10.44
N ARG A 222 -4.86 -1.26 -10.63
CA ARG A 222 -3.89 -1.50 -11.70
C ARG A 222 -2.52 -1.68 -11.07
N LEU A 223 -1.77 -2.64 -11.59
CA LEU A 223 -0.44 -2.93 -11.09
C LEU A 223 0.58 -2.31 -12.03
N GLN A 224 1.50 -1.56 -11.46
CA GLN A 224 2.54 -0.89 -12.21
C GLN A 224 3.87 -1.55 -11.87
N THR A 225 4.33 -2.43 -12.76
CA THR A 225 5.68 -2.99 -12.72
C THR A 225 6.60 -2.06 -13.49
N ASP A 226 7.61 -1.52 -12.81
CA ASP A 226 8.63 -0.66 -13.40
C ASP A 226 9.64 -1.50 -14.19
N GLU A 227 10.16 -2.55 -13.56
CA GLU A 227 11.16 -3.41 -14.17
C GLU A 227 11.09 -4.83 -13.62
N VAL A 228 11.42 -5.80 -14.45
CA VAL A 228 11.55 -7.21 -14.09
C VAL A 228 13.03 -7.60 -14.16
N PHE A 229 13.56 -8.13 -13.07
CA PHE A 229 14.96 -8.58 -12.97
C PHE A 229 15.04 -10.10 -12.89
N PRO A 230 16.08 -10.71 -13.49
CA PRO A 230 16.42 -12.11 -13.22
C PRO A 230 16.86 -12.30 -11.77
N LEU A 231 16.62 -13.48 -11.22
CA LEU A 231 17.01 -13.82 -9.85
C LEU A 231 18.53 -13.65 -9.63
N SER A 232 19.35 -13.93 -10.64
CA SER A 232 20.79 -13.70 -10.63
C SER A 232 21.18 -12.23 -10.45
N ARG A 233 20.28 -11.28 -10.78
CA ARG A 233 20.49 -9.83 -10.63
C ARG A 233 19.66 -9.21 -9.49
N THR A 234 19.31 -9.99 -8.47
CA THR A 234 18.56 -9.50 -7.31
C THR A 234 19.23 -8.30 -6.63
N GLN A 235 20.57 -8.25 -6.60
CA GLN A 235 21.30 -7.12 -6.01
C GLN A 235 21.04 -5.80 -6.74
N ASP A 236 20.95 -5.84 -8.08
CA ASP A 236 20.64 -4.64 -8.90
C ASP A 236 19.20 -4.17 -8.61
N ALA A 237 18.27 -5.11 -8.53
CA ALA A 237 16.87 -4.82 -8.17
C ALA A 237 16.76 -4.14 -6.80
N LEU A 238 17.48 -4.64 -5.80
CA LEU A 238 17.52 -4.06 -4.45
C LEU A 238 18.20 -2.67 -4.46
N ALA A 239 19.31 -2.51 -5.20
CA ALA A 239 19.99 -1.22 -5.33
C ALA A 239 19.06 -0.15 -5.92
N LYS A 240 18.31 -0.48 -6.98
CA LYS A 240 17.31 0.42 -7.58
C LYS A 240 16.24 0.87 -6.56
N VAL A 241 15.76 -0.05 -5.72
CA VAL A 241 14.81 0.27 -4.65
C VAL A 241 15.44 1.17 -3.57
N MET A 242 16.66 0.85 -3.13
CA MET A 242 17.37 1.63 -2.11
C MET A 242 17.69 3.05 -2.58
N ASN A 243 18.03 3.22 -3.84
CA ASN A 243 18.31 4.52 -4.47
C ASN A 243 17.05 5.33 -4.76
N ARG A 244 15.84 4.78 -4.50
CA ARG A 244 14.53 5.44 -4.77
C ARG A 244 14.29 5.76 -6.25
N GLU A 245 14.86 4.95 -7.15
CA GLU A 245 14.76 5.08 -8.61
C GLU A 245 13.54 4.36 -9.19
N VAL A 246 12.80 3.62 -8.36
CA VAL A 246 11.65 2.80 -8.78
C VAL A 246 10.41 3.65 -9.01
N LYS A 247 9.77 3.45 -10.16
CA LYS A 247 8.47 4.03 -10.54
C LYS A 247 7.37 2.93 -10.49
N GLY A 248 6.87 2.63 -9.30
CA GLY A 248 5.94 1.53 -9.10
C GLY A 248 6.56 0.37 -8.33
N LYS A 249 6.69 -0.79 -8.96
CA LYS A 249 7.22 -2.02 -8.35
C LYS A 249 8.31 -2.65 -9.22
N VAL A 250 9.30 -3.25 -8.56
CA VAL A 250 10.29 -4.12 -9.18
C VAL A 250 9.93 -5.57 -8.86
N VAL A 251 10.01 -6.43 -9.85
CA VAL A 251 9.76 -7.87 -9.72
C VAL A 251 11.04 -8.64 -10.03
N VAL A 252 11.34 -9.64 -9.24
CA VAL A 252 12.43 -10.61 -9.49
C VAL A 252 11.80 -11.93 -9.88
N VAL A 253 12.28 -12.52 -10.98
CA VAL A 253 11.80 -13.81 -11.49
C VAL A 253 12.96 -14.79 -11.64
N PRO A 254 12.75 -16.10 -11.48
CA PRO A 254 13.76 -17.11 -11.78
C PRO A 254 14.28 -16.94 -13.22
N ASP A 255 15.60 -17.06 -13.42
CA ASP A 255 16.24 -16.78 -14.71
C ASP A 255 15.64 -17.62 -15.87
N ALA A 256 15.25 -18.86 -15.59
CA ALA A 256 14.62 -19.75 -16.56
C ALA A 256 13.19 -19.34 -16.99
N LEU A 257 12.61 -18.28 -16.41
CA LEU A 257 11.25 -17.80 -16.70
C LEU A 257 11.25 -16.40 -17.34
N LEU A 258 12.40 -15.93 -17.80
CA LEU A 258 12.56 -14.62 -18.44
C LEU A 258 12.47 -14.65 -19.98
N ASP A 259 12.25 -15.82 -20.59
CA ASP A 259 12.10 -16.02 -22.04
C ASP A 259 10.71 -15.66 -22.55
#